data_90b8b9069e5473b0e934ad489224ac45
#
_entry.id   90b8b9069e5473b0e934ad489224ac45
#
_cell.length_a   1.000
_cell.length_b   1.000
_cell.length_c   1.000
_cell.angle_alpha   90.00
_cell.angle_beta   90.00
_cell.angle_gamma   90.00
#
_symmetry.space_group_name_H-M   'P 1'
#
loop_
_entity.id
_entity.type
_entity.pdbx_description
1 polymer ?
#
loop_
_entity_poly.entity_id
_entity_poly.type
_entity_poly.pdbx_seq_one_letter_code
_entity_poly.pdbx_strand_id
1 'polypeptide(L)'
;MIFKDRAEAGKRLAEVLIKDKDILKERKNIYVLSLLRGGVIVGCQIAKKLSAPHLPLVVKKIGAPLNEELAIGAICNDECFLEHGLIKRLRLNKNQVNTQIKKAKERQKEYLKKFINKKKPPSLRSKVIILVDDGIATGASIHAALKYLRKQKARKVILAVPVAPTDFSSEGFDKTIILHKDPWLSAVSQFYQEFGQLTDEEAGRIFD
;
A
#
# COMPACT_ATOMS: atom_id res chain seq x y z
N MET A 1 -6.24 -19.83 0.97
CA MET A 1 -6.84 -19.24 2.21
C MET A 1 -7.88 -18.23 1.77
N ILE A 2 -9.05 -18.19 2.40
CA ILE A 2 -10.10 -17.21 2.08
C ILE A 2 -10.46 -16.48 3.37
N PHE A 3 -10.52 -15.15 3.32
CA PHE A 3 -10.96 -14.29 4.41
C PHE A 3 -12.45 -13.98 4.26
N LYS A 4 -13.15 -13.82 5.39
CA LYS A 4 -14.54 -13.34 5.33
C LYS A 4 -14.58 -11.94 4.69
N ASP A 5 -13.78 -11.01 5.24
CA ASP A 5 -13.69 -9.63 4.82
C ASP A 5 -12.30 -9.03 5.16
N ARG A 6 -12.09 -7.76 4.80
CA ARG A 6 -10.84 -7.03 5.12
C ARG A 6 -10.59 -6.87 6.62
N ALA A 7 -11.64 -6.82 7.43
CA ALA A 7 -11.48 -6.68 8.88
C ALA A 7 -10.95 -7.98 9.49
N GLU A 8 -11.44 -9.13 9.07
CA GLU A 8 -10.89 -10.43 9.49
C GLU A 8 -9.43 -10.57 9.06
N ALA A 9 -9.12 -10.27 7.81
CA ALA A 9 -7.74 -10.31 7.31
C ALA A 9 -6.80 -9.42 8.16
N GLY A 10 -7.25 -8.21 8.49
CA GLY A 10 -6.53 -7.29 9.36
C GLY A 10 -6.32 -7.82 10.78
N LYS A 11 -7.33 -8.45 11.37
CA LYS A 11 -7.22 -9.10 12.69
C LYS A 11 -6.16 -10.21 12.67
N ARG A 12 -6.18 -11.08 11.65
CA ARG A 12 -5.19 -12.16 11.50
C ARG A 12 -3.76 -11.62 11.35
N LEU A 13 -3.57 -10.57 10.55
CA LEU A 13 -2.26 -9.89 10.44
C LEU A 13 -1.82 -9.28 11.78
N ALA A 14 -2.73 -8.63 12.49
CA ALA A 14 -2.44 -8.06 13.79
C ALA A 14 -1.98 -9.12 14.81
N GLU A 15 -2.60 -10.32 14.82
CA GLU A 15 -2.19 -11.44 15.67
C GLU A 15 -0.78 -11.95 15.36
N VAL A 16 -0.35 -11.91 14.10
CA VAL A 16 1.03 -12.25 13.72
C VAL A 16 1.99 -11.17 14.20
N LEU A 17 1.64 -9.90 13.95
CA LEU A 17 2.47 -8.75 14.29
C LEU A 17 2.74 -8.63 15.79
N ILE A 18 1.73 -8.88 16.66
CA ILE A 18 1.90 -8.80 18.12
C ILE A 18 2.68 -9.96 18.72
N LYS A 19 2.90 -11.04 17.98
CA LYS A 19 3.77 -12.16 18.41
C LYS A 19 5.23 -11.93 18.03
N ASP A 20 5.51 -10.95 17.20
CA ASP A 20 6.85 -10.62 16.73
C ASP A 20 7.58 -9.74 17.74
N LYS A 21 8.55 -10.34 18.44
CA LYS A 21 9.32 -9.65 19.51
C LYS A 21 10.05 -8.41 19.01
N ASP A 22 10.54 -8.41 17.78
CA ASP A 22 11.27 -7.28 17.23
C ASP A 22 10.35 -6.10 16.88
N ILE A 23 9.13 -6.40 16.44
CA ILE A 23 8.10 -5.38 16.22
C ILE A 23 7.65 -4.81 17.58
N LEU A 24 7.44 -5.66 18.57
CA LEU A 24 7.01 -5.19 19.89
C LEU A 24 8.03 -4.29 20.60
N LYS A 25 9.33 -4.54 20.45
CA LYS A 25 10.39 -3.65 20.95
C LYS A 25 10.28 -2.23 20.39
N GLU A 26 9.74 -2.09 19.19
CA GLU A 26 9.59 -0.83 18.46
C GLU A 26 8.24 -0.13 18.68
N ARG A 27 7.34 -0.70 19.49
CA ARG A 27 5.92 -0.31 19.60
C ARG A 27 5.70 1.20 19.75
N LYS A 28 6.55 1.89 20.53
CA LYS A 28 6.44 3.35 20.74
C LYS A 28 6.79 4.20 19.50
N ASN A 29 7.47 3.62 18.52
CA ASN A 29 7.93 4.29 17.30
C ASN A 29 7.20 3.83 16.05
N ILE A 30 6.21 2.93 16.18
CA ILE A 30 5.46 2.38 15.05
C ILE A 30 4.40 3.38 14.58
N TYR A 31 4.29 3.50 13.26
CA TYR A 31 3.18 4.09 12.55
C TYR A 31 2.63 3.08 11.55
N VAL A 32 1.32 2.92 11.48
CA VAL A 32 0.64 2.09 10.49
C VAL A 32 0.22 3.00 9.34
N LEU A 33 0.72 2.75 8.14
CA LEU A 33 0.35 3.47 6.93
C LEU A 33 -0.41 2.54 5.99
N SER A 34 -1.66 2.89 5.69
CA SER A 34 -2.51 2.10 4.82
C SER A 34 -2.64 2.73 3.44
N LEU A 35 -2.42 1.93 2.40
CA LEU A 35 -2.72 2.37 1.05
C LEU A 35 -4.24 2.59 0.89
N LEU A 36 -4.60 3.73 0.36
CA LEU A 36 -5.98 4.06 0.06
C LEU A 36 -6.42 3.37 -1.25
N ARG A 37 -7.56 2.72 -1.23
CA ARG A 37 -8.59 2.62 -0.18
C ARG A 37 -8.60 1.26 0.54
N GLY A 38 -8.29 0.17 -0.15
CA GLY A 38 -8.49 -1.20 0.35
C GLY A 38 -7.73 -1.49 1.66
N GLY A 39 -6.50 -1.02 1.77
CA GLY A 39 -5.66 -1.24 2.94
C GLY A 39 -6.14 -0.61 4.24
N VAL A 40 -7.08 0.36 4.17
CA VAL A 40 -7.50 1.13 5.35
C VAL A 40 -8.17 0.26 6.42
N ILE A 41 -9.09 -0.63 6.02
CA ILE A 41 -9.78 -1.51 6.97
C ILE A 41 -8.78 -2.48 7.62
N VAL A 42 -7.88 -3.04 6.83
CA VAL A 42 -6.82 -3.96 7.30
C VAL A 42 -5.91 -3.23 8.31
N GLY A 43 -5.42 -2.05 7.93
CA GLY A 43 -4.53 -1.24 8.77
C GLY A 43 -5.19 -0.74 10.05
N CYS A 44 -6.48 -0.43 10.02
CA CYS A 44 -7.25 -0.05 11.22
C CYS A 44 -7.20 -1.17 12.30
N GLN A 45 -7.34 -2.43 11.92
CA GLN A 45 -7.26 -3.57 12.86
C GLN A 45 -5.85 -3.69 13.45
N ILE A 46 -4.83 -3.53 12.60
CA ILE A 46 -3.42 -3.57 13.02
C ILE A 46 -3.11 -2.40 13.98
N ALA A 47 -3.50 -1.18 13.60
CA ALA A 47 -3.26 0.01 14.39
C ALA A 47 -3.92 -0.06 15.77
N LYS A 48 -5.17 -0.51 15.83
CA LYS A 48 -5.89 -0.75 17.09
C LYS A 48 -5.16 -1.76 17.99
N LYS A 49 -4.74 -2.89 17.44
CA LYS A 49 -4.07 -3.95 18.19
C LYS A 49 -2.70 -3.53 18.73
N LEU A 50 -1.94 -2.77 17.93
CA LEU A 50 -0.64 -2.23 18.33
C LEU A 50 -0.72 -0.95 19.16
N SER A 51 -1.89 -0.31 19.25
CA SER A 51 -2.08 1.05 19.81
C SER A 51 -1.16 2.06 19.12
N ALA A 52 -1.04 1.96 17.79
CA ALA A 52 -0.16 2.78 16.96
C ALA A 52 -0.95 3.82 16.17
N PRO A 53 -0.38 5.00 15.87
CA PRO A 53 -0.99 5.96 14.96
C PRO A 53 -1.26 5.32 13.60
N HIS A 54 -2.46 5.59 13.05
CA HIS A 54 -2.90 5.10 11.74
C HIS A 54 -2.99 6.27 10.76
N LEU A 55 -2.33 6.17 9.63
CA LEU A 55 -2.25 7.24 8.63
C LEU A 55 -2.59 6.72 7.24
N PRO A 56 -3.30 7.51 6.43
CA PRO A 56 -3.52 7.19 5.03
C PRO A 56 -2.26 7.41 4.19
N LEU A 57 -2.06 6.59 3.18
CA LEU A 57 -1.03 6.79 2.16
C LEU A 57 -1.66 6.71 0.77
N VAL A 58 -1.61 7.82 0.05
CA VAL A 58 -2.17 7.90 -1.30
C VAL A 58 -1.15 7.42 -2.34
N VAL A 59 -1.51 6.35 -3.02
CA VAL A 59 -0.79 5.85 -4.18
C VAL A 59 -1.74 5.83 -5.37
N LYS A 60 -1.26 6.21 -6.55
CA LYS A 60 -2.03 6.10 -7.81
C LYS A 60 -1.26 5.27 -8.81
N LYS A 61 -1.96 4.32 -9.45
CA LYS A 61 -1.40 3.56 -10.57
C LYS A 61 -1.13 4.49 -11.75
N ILE A 62 -0.07 4.19 -12.49
CA ILE A 62 0.26 4.83 -13.77
C ILE A 62 -0.21 3.86 -14.85
N GLY A 63 -1.34 4.16 -15.50
CA GLY A 63 -1.91 3.30 -16.53
C GLY A 63 -1.16 3.41 -17.87
N ALA A 64 -1.25 2.38 -18.70
CA ALA A 64 -0.71 2.41 -20.06
C ALA A 64 -1.53 3.39 -20.97
N PRO A 65 -0.93 3.98 -22.00
CA PRO A 65 -1.58 4.99 -22.85
C PRO A 65 -2.90 4.55 -23.51
N LEU A 66 -2.99 3.28 -23.91
CA LEU A 66 -4.17 2.72 -24.60
C LEU A 66 -5.04 1.84 -23.69
N ASN A 67 -4.61 1.60 -22.44
CA ASN A 67 -5.35 0.81 -21.48
C ASN A 67 -4.99 1.28 -20.06
N GLU A 68 -5.80 2.17 -19.51
CA GLU A 68 -5.54 2.75 -18.18
C GLU A 68 -5.63 1.74 -17.03
N GLU A 69 -6.31 0.60 -17.24
CA GLU A 69 -6.38 -0.49 -16.24
C GLU A 69 -5.07 -1.28 -16.16
N LEU A 70 -4.30 -1.31 -17.24
CA LEU A 70 -2.98 -1.95 -17.28
C LEU A 70 -1.94 -1.03 -16.65
N ALA A 71 -1.58 -1.28 -15.40
CA ALA A 71 -0.63 -0.46 -14.66
C ALA A 71 0.81 -0.70 -15.13
N ILE A 72 1.44 0.31 -15.72
CA ILE A 72 2.88 0.33 -16.06
C ILE A 72 3.74 0.85 -14.91
N GLY A 73 3.15 1.13 -13.77
CA GLY A 73 3.81 1.61 -12.56
C GLY A 73 2.83 2.21 -11.57
N ALA A 74 3.37 2.88 -10.57
CA ALA A 74 2.60 3.64 -9.59
C ALA A 74 3.38 4.86 -9.10
N ILE A 75 2.65 5.83 -8.53
CA ILE A 75 3.22 7.03 -7.92
C ILE A 75 2.72 7.19 -6.50
N CYS A 76 3.66 7.52 -5.61
CA CYS A 76 3.40 7.90 -4.21
C CYS A 76 4.07 9.25 -3.94
N ASN A 77 3.29 10.31 -3.79
CA ASN A 77 3.79 11.70 -3.81
C ASN A 77 4.68 11.95 -5.05
N ASP A 78 5.96 12.30 -4.84
CA ASP A 78 6.90 12.55 -5.96
C ASP A 78 7.68 11.32 -6.38
N GLU A 79 7.49 10.17 -5.73
CA GLU A 79 8.22 8.94 -6.02
C GLU A 79 7.43 8.02 -6.95
N CYS A 80 8.08 7.61 -8.05
CA CYS A 80 7.52 6.69 -9.03
C CYS A 80 8.21 5.33 -8.97
N PHE A 81 7.43 4.28 -9.08
CA PHE A 81 7.90 2.95 -9.46
C PHE A 81 7.38 2.64 -10.86
N LEU A 82 8.26 2.16 -11.75
CA LEU A 82 7.92 1.81 -13.12
C LEU A 82 8.25 0.35 -13.40
N GLU A 83 7.33 -0.34 -14.03
CA GLU A 83 7.48 -1.72 -14.51
C GLU A 83 8.24 -1.73 -15.83
N HIS A 84 9.56 -1.60 -15.79
CA HIS A 84 10.41 -1.48 -16.99
C HIS A 84 10.24 -2.65 -17.97
N GLY A 85 10.04 -3.87 -17.48
CA GLY A 85 9.77 -5.04 -18.30
C GLY A 85 8.47 -4.91 -19.10
N LEU A 86 7.41 -4.42 -18.49
CA LEU A 86 6.12 -4.19 -19.13
C LEU A 86 6.20 -3.03 -20.13
N ILE A 87 6.83 -1.92 -19.74
CA ILE A 87 7.06 -0.77 -20.60
C ILE A 87 7.79 -1.19 -21.89
N LYS A 88 8.83 -2.02 -21.77
CA LYS A 88 9.58 -2.57 -22.92
C LYS A 88 8.70 -3.46 -23.80
N ARG A 89 7.92 -4.38 -23.20
CA ARG A 89 6.99 -5.27 -23.94
C ARG A 89 5.93 -4.47 -24.71
N LEU A 90 5.41 -3.39 -24.11
CA LEU A 90 4.44 -2.50 -24.75
C LEU A 90 5.09 -1.51 -25.75
N ARG A 91 6.41 -1.54 -25.91
CA ARG A 91 7.18 -0.64 -26.78
C ARG A 91 6.87 0.85 -26.55
N LEU A 92 6.63 1.22 -25.28
CA LEU A 92 6.34 2.60 -24.92
C LEU A 92 7.61 3.45 -24.95
N ASN A 93 7.52 4.60 -25.62
CA ASN A 93 8.60 5.56 -25.62
C ASN A 93 8.57 6.47 -24.36
N LYS A 94 9.66 7.18 -24.11
CA LYS A 94 9.83 8.04 -22.93
C LYS A 94 8.74 9.12 -22.81
N ASN A 95 8.30 9.70 -23.93
CA ASN A 95 7.28 10.74 -23.92
C ASN A 95 5.92 10.19 -23.49
N GLN A 96 5.54 9.01 -24.00
CA GLN A 96 4.31 8.32 -23.61
C GLN A 96 4.30 8.02 -22.11
N VAL A 97 5.40 7.45 -21.57
CA VAL A 97 5.53 7.17 -20.14
C VAL A 97 5.44 8.46 -19.29
N ASN A 98 6.15 9.51 -19.68
CA ASN A 98 6.12 10.80 -18.99
C ASN A 98 4.71 11.43 -18.97
N THR A 99 3.97 11.31 -20.07
CA THR A 99 2.58 11.77 -20.13
C THR A 99 1.70 11.04 -19.13
N GLN A 100 1.84 9.72 -19.01
CA GLN A 100 1.07 8.95 -18.04
C GLN A 100 1.46 9.26 -16.59
N ILE A 101 2.75 9.46 -16.31
CA ILE A 101 3.22 9.94 -15.01
C ILE A 101 2.57 11.27 -14.65
N LYS A 102 2.52 12.23 -15.58
CA LYS A 102 1.90 13.53 -15.37
C LYS A 102 0.42 13.41 -15.02
N LYS A 103 -0.34 12.62 -15.79
CA LYS A 103 -1.75 12.32 -15.50
C LYS A 103 -1.94 11.69 -14.11
N ALA A 104 -1.11 10.72 -13.75
CA ALA A 104 -1.18 10.08 -12.44
C ALA A 104 -0.87 11.06 -11.29
N LYS A 105 0.09 11.99 -11.49
CA LYS A 105 0.39 13.08 -10.53
C LYS A 105 -0.79 14.01 -10.31
N GLU A 106 -1.46 14.41 -11.37
CA GLU A 106 -2.64 15.29 -11.30
C GLU A 106 -3.77 14.60 -10.52
N ARG A 107 -4.10 13.35 -10.89
CA ARG A 107 -5.10 12.54 -10.17
C ARG A 107 -4.74 12.33 -8.69
N GLN A 108 -3.44 12.14 -8.38
CA GLN A 108 -3.00 12.02 -7.00
C GLN A 108 -3.20 13.31 -6.20
N LYS A 109 -2.84 14.47 -6.79
CA LYS A 109 -3.04 15.79 -6.14
C LYS A 109 -4.51 16.05 -5.83
N GLU A 110 -5.42 15.74 -6.76
CA GLU A 110 -6.87 15.87 -6.54
C GLU A 110 -7.35 14.96 -5.41
N TYR A 111 -6.84 13.73 -5.40
CA TYR A 111 -7.21 12.76 -4.38
C TYR A 111 -6.67 13.13 -2.99
N LEU A 112 -5.42 13.62 -2.92
CA LEU A 112 -4.82 14.11 -1.68
C LEU A 112 -5.64 15.23 -1.04
N LYS A 113 -6.22 16.16 -1.84
CA LYS A 113 -7.07 17.24 -1.34
C LYS A 113 -8.29 16.74 -0.57
N LYS A 114 -8.81 15.54 -0.90
CA LYS A 114 -9.97 14.94 -0.22
C LYS A 114 -9.61 14.35 1.15
N PHE A 115 -8.37 13.87 1.33
CA PHE A 115 -7.94 13.12 2.51
C PHE A 115 -6.99 13.88 3.42
N ILE A 116 -6.35 14.95 2.93
CA ILE A 116 -5.50 15.78 3.79
C ILE A 116 -6.42 16.78 4.49
N ASN A 117 -6.94 16.38 5.65
CA ASN A 117 -7.43 17.32 6.65
C ASN A 117 -6.31 18.33 6.95
N LYS A 118 -6.69 19.60 7.27
CA LYS A 118 -5.84 20.79 7.46
C LYS A 118 -4.60 20.60 8.35
N LYS A 119 -4.37 19.41 8.92
CA LYS A 119 -3.22 19.09 9.78
C LYS A 119 -2.08 18.54 8.92
N LYS A 120 -0.91 19.14 9.07
CA LYS A 120 0.34 18.64 8.45
C LYS A 120 0.59 17.19 8.90
N PRO A 121 0.82 16.24 7.97
CA PRO A 121 1.12 14.88 8.36
C PRO A 121 2.37 14.82 9.24
N PRO A 122 2.42 13.92 10.24
CA PRO A 122 3.58 13.80 11.11
C PRO A 122 4.83 13.39 10.33
N SER A 123 6.00 13.75 10.84
CA SER A 123 7.26 13.31 10.26
C SER A 123 7.42 11.80 10.41
N LEU A 124 7.75 11.14 9.30
CA LEU A 124 8.05 9.70 9.26
C LEU A 124 9.53 9.39 9.50
N ARG A 125 10.36 10.44 9.63
CA ARG A 125 11.79 10.29 9.86
C ARG A 125 12.07 9.50 11.14
N SER A 126 12.96 8.52 11.04
CA SER A 126 13.37 7.63 12.15
C SER A 126 12.23 6.78 12.74
N LYS A 127 11.06 6.75 12.11
CA LYS A 127 9.94 5.90 12.52
C LYS A 127 10.04 4.50 11.93
N VAL A 128 9.39 3.54 12.59
CA VAL A 128 9.12 2.21 12.06
C VAL A 128 7.75 2.24 11.41
N ILE A 129 7.70 1.96 10.13
CA ILE A 129 6.47 2.01 9.35
C ILE A 129 5.99 0.60 9.08
N ILE A 130 4.75 0.29 9.44
CA ILE A 130 4.03 -0.87 8.95
C ILE A 130 3.18 -0.40 7.76
N LEU A 131 3.63 -0.75 6.56
CA LEU A 131 2.92 -0.48 5.31
C LEU A 131 1.90 -1.57 5.06
N VAL A 132 0.65 -1.18 4.83
CA VAL A 132 -0.50 -2.09 4.77
C VAL A 132 -1.31 -1.87 3.49
N ASP A 133 -1.72 -2.99 2.88
CA ASP A 133 -2.75 -3.02 1.84
C ASP A 133 -3.66 -4.24 2.04
N ASP A 134 -4.79 -4.33 1.31
CA ASP A 134 -5.69 -5.49 1.35
C ASP A 134 -5.18 -6.69 0.54
N GLY A 135 -4.13 -6.52 -0.22
CA GLY A 135 -3.41 -7.55 -0.98
C GLY A 135 -2.54 -6.97 -2.07
N ILE A 136 -1.67 -7.78 -2.58
CA ILE A 136 -0.75 -7.40 -3.66
C ILE A 136 -1.15 -8.15 -4.93
N ALA A 137 -1.46 -7.42 -6.01
CA ALA A 137 -1.61 -8.00 -7.34
C ALA A 137 -0.28 -7.94 -8.11
N THR A 138 0.20 -6.75 -8.49
CA THR A 138 1.46 -6.57 -9.23
C THR A 138 2.60 -6.02 -8.37
N GLY A 139 2.29 -5.46 -7.20
CA GLY A 139 3.27 -4.85 -6.31
C GLY A 139 3.68 -3.41 -6.66
N ALA A 140 3.30 -2.87 -7.80
CA ALA A 140 3.72 -1.52 -8.23
C ALA A 140 3.39 -0.43 -7.18
N SER A 141 2.18 -0.48 -6.59
CA SER A 141 1.76 0.46 -5.54
C SER A 141 2.61 0.36 -4.28
N ILE A 142 2.93 -0.87 -3.88
CA ILE A 142 3.75 -1.18 -2.70
C ILE A 142 5.18 -0.67 -2.90
N HIS A 143 5.78 -0.90 -4.07
CA HIS A 143 7.13 -0.43 -4.36
C HIS A 143 7.21 1.10 -4.50
N ALA A 144 6.19 1.76 -5.06
CA ALA A 144 6.13 3.22 -5.07
C ALA A 144 6.04 3.80 -3.65
N ALA A 145 5.22 3.19 -2.79
CA ALA A 145 5.13 3.56 -1.38
C ALA A 145 6.45 3.34 -0.64
N LEU A 146 7.13 2.22 -0.86
CA LEU A 146 8.45 1.94 -0.28
C LEU A 146 9.48 3.00 -0.65
N LYS A 147 9.58 3.37 -1.94
CA LYS A 147 10.48 4.45 -2.39
C LYS A 147 10.21 5.76 -1.66
N TYR A 148 8.94 6.15 -1.56
CA TYR A 148 8.55 7.34 -0.82
C TYR A 148 8.96 7.26 0.65
N LEU A 149 8.69 6.14 1.35
CA LEU A 149 9.02 5.97 2.75
C LEU A 149 10.53 6.01 3.01
N ARG A 150 11.34 5.44 2.11
CA ARG A 150 12.81 5.53 2.18
C ARG A 150 13.29 6.98 1.99
N LYS A 151 12.70 7.73 1.07
CA LYS A 151 13.00 9.17 0.89
C LYS A 151 12.60 10.00 2.14
N GLN A 152 11.51 9.62 2.83
CA GLN A 152 11.13 10.21 4.11
C GLN A 152 12.06 9.81 5.28
N LYS A 153 13.11 9.01 5.01
CA LYS A 153 14.08 8.53 6.01
C LYS A 153 13.41 7.72 7.13
N ALA A 154 12.37 6.94 6.79
CA ALA A 154 11.83 5.94 7.69
C ALA A 154 12.96 4.98 8.12
N ARG A 155 13.04 4.68 9.42
CA ARG A 155 14.10 3.82 9.96
C ARG A 155 13.94 2.37 9.55
N LYS A 156 12.70 1.86 9.61
CA LYS A 156 12.33 0.53 9.13
C LYS A 156 11.01 0.62 8.36
N VAL A 157 10.88 -0.17 7.31
CA VAL A 157 9.64 -0.35 6.57
C VAL A 157 9.29 -1.82 6.55
N ILE A 158 8.22 -2.16 7.25
CA ILE A 158 7.67 -3.52 7.38
C ILE A 158 6.44 -3.58 6.49
N LEU A 159 6.39 -4.53 5.58
CA LEU A 159 5.20 -4.78 4.77
C LEU A 159 4.29 -5.79 5.49
N ALA A 160 3.01 -5.49 5.59
CA ALA A 160 2.00 -6.40 6.16
C ALA A 160 0.77 -6.43 5.25
N VAL A 161 0.57 -7.57 4.57
CA VAL A 161 -0.56 -7.79 3.65
C VAL A 161 -1.15 -9.18 3.81
N PRO A 162 -2.48 -9.35 3.59
CA PRO A 162 -3.11 -10.66 3.71
C PRO A 162 -2.69 -11.63 2.62
N VAL A 163 -2.54 -11.15 1.38
CA VAL A 163 -2.26 -12.00 0.22
C VAL A 163 -1.32 -11.32 -0.77
N ALA A 164 -0.46 -12.12 -1.39
CA ALA A 164 0.44 -11.69 -2.45
C ALA A 164 0.74 -12.84 -3.43
N PRO A 165 1.22 -12.55 -4.65
CA PRO A 165 1.77 -13.57 -5.54
C PRO A 165 3.01 -14.24 -4.93
N THR A 166 3.29 -15.48 -5.31
CA THR A 166 4.48 -16.21 -4.84
C THR A 166 5.79 -15.56 -5.26
N ASP A 167 5.81 -14.94 -6.43
CA ASP A 167 6.95 -14.26 -7.04
C ASP A 167 7.08 -12.77 -6.62
N PHE A 168 6.24 -12.28 -5.69
CA PHE A 168 6.36 -10.92 -5.17
C PHE A 168 7.74 -10.69 -4.54
N SER A 169 8.48 -9.71 -5.08
CA SER A 169 9.78 -9.32 -4.53
C SER A 169 9.63 -8.53 -3.23
N SER A 170 10.24 -9.06 -2.18
CA SER A 170 10.35 -8.38 -0.87
C SER A 170 11.54 -7.44 -0.76
N GLU A 171 12.26 -7.22 -1.86
CA GLU A 171 13.46 -6.39 -1.88
C GLU A 171 13.19 -4.96 -1.41
N GLY A 172 14.09 -4.45 -0.57
CA GLY A 172 14.01 -3.11 0.00
C GLY A 172 13.15 -2.97 1.26
N PHE A 173 12.37 -4.01 1.66
CA PHE A 173 11.70 -4.05 2.95
C PHE A 173 12.62 -4.63 4.04
N ASP A 174 12.53 -4.09 5.26
CA ASP A 174 13.25 -4.65 6.42
C ASP A 174 12.61 -5.96 6.91
N LYS A 175 11.29 -6.11 6.70
CA LYS A 175 10.54 -7.32 6.99
C LYS A 175 9.27 -7.35 6.15
N THR A 176 8.82 -8.57 5.80
CA THR A 176 7.53 -8.78 5.14
C THR A 176 6.72 -9.82 5.90
N ILE A 177 5.45 -9.51 6.11
CA ILE A 177 4.45 -10.40 6.73
C ILE A 177 3.32 -10.54 5.72
N ILE A 178 3.23 -11.73 5.13
CA ILE A 178 2.24 -12.10 4.13
C ILE A 178 1.57 -13.37 4.65
N LEU A 179 0.25 -13.32 4.90
CA LEU A 179 -0.47 -14.46 5.48
C LEU A 179 -0.62 -15.60 4.47
N HIS A 180 -0.78 -15.26 3.19
CA HIS A 180 -0.95 -16.24 2.13
C HIS A 180 -0.25 -15.78 0.84
N LYS A 181 0.54 -16.67 0.26
CA LYS A 181 1.11 -16.49 -1.09
C LYS A 181 0.46 -17.48 -2.04
N ASP A 182 0.04 -16.98 -3.22
CA ASP A 182 -0.65 -17.80 -4.21
C ASP A 182 -0.05 -17.62 -5.60
N PRO A 183 0.31 -18.72 -6.31
CA PRO A 183 0.89 -18.66 -7.65
C PRO A 183 -0.13 -18.28 -8.73
N TRP A 184 -1.43 -18.42 -8.44
CA TRP A 184 -2.52 -18.17 -9.38
C TRP A 184 -3.31 -16.90 -9.05
N LEU A 185 -2.73 -16.02 -8.22
CA LEU A 185 -3.37 -14.78 -7.86
C LEU A 185 -3.52 -13.87 -9.09
N SER A 186 -4.74 -13.70 -9.56
CA SER A 186 -5.09 -12.76 -10.64
C SER A 186 -5.78 -11.49 -10.10
N ALA A 187 -6.52 -11.61 -9.01
CA ALA A 187 -7.16 -10.49 -8.32
C ALA A 187 -7.20 -10.71 -6.80
N VAL A 188 -6.96 -9.65 -6.04
CA VAL A 188 -7.00 -9.70 -4.56
C VAL A 188 -8.38 -10.13 -4.05
N SER A 189 -9.47 -9.76 -4.75
CA SER A 189 -10.83 -10.10 -4.40
C SER A 189 -11.11 -11.61 -4.32
N GLN A 190 -10.33 -12.44 -5.03
CA GLN A 190 -10.46 -13.91 -4.99
C GLN A 190 -10.28 -14.52 -3.59
N PHE A 191 -9.63 -13.77 -2.68
CA PHE A 191 -9.31 -14.23 -1.33
C PHE A 191 -10.26 -13.69 -0.26
N TYR A 192 -11.36 -13.08 -0.68
CA TYR A 192 -12.38 -12.51 0.21
C TYR A 192 -13.77 -12.98 -0.16
N GLN A 193 -14.56 -13.37 0.83
CA GLN A 193 -16.00 -13.69 0.62
C GLN A 193 -16.78 -12.39 0.39
N GLU A 194 -16.48 -11.35 1.18
CA GLU A 194 -17.08 -10.02 1.08
C GLU A 194 -15.98 -9.00 0.72
N PHE A 195 -15.96 -8.53 -0.54
CA PHE A 195 -14.99 -7.58 -1.05
C PHE A 195 -15.65 -6.31 -1.57
N GLY A 196 -16.49 -5.68 -0.74
CA GLY A 196 -17.17 -4.42 -1.07
C GLY A 196 -16.17 -3.28 -1.38
N GLN A 197 -16.57 -2.37 -2.27
CA GLN A 197 -15.77 -1.18 -2.52
C GLN A 197 -15.94 -0.18 -1.38
N LEU A 198 -14.81 0.23 -0.78
CA LEU A 198 -14.80 1.31 0.19
C LEU A 198 -14.91 2.66 -0.54
N THR A 199 -15.86 3.49 -0.16
CA THR A 199 -15.96 4.87 -0.68
C THR A 199 -14.85 5.75 -0.08
N ASP A 200 -14.60 6.90 -0.71
CA ASP A 200 -13.64 7.88 -0.17
C ASP A 200 -14.07 8.42 1.21
N GLU A 201 -15.39 8.60 1.40
CA GLU A 201 -15.96 9.08 2.66
C GLU A 201 -15.82 8.05 3.80
N GLU A 202 -16.12 6.77 3.51
CA GLU A 202 -15.95 5.69 4.49
C GLU A 202 -14.48 5.53 4.88
N ALA A 203 -13.56 5.61 3.90
CA ALA A 203 -12.13 5.58 4.18
C ALA A 203 -11.69 6.78 5.03
N GLY A 204 -12.22 7.98 4.77
CA GLY A 204 -11.94 9.19 5.53
C GLY A 204 -12.34 9.08 6.99
N ARG A 205 -13.54 8.61 7.28
CA ARG A 205 -14.08 8.45 8.66
C ARG A 205 -13.23 7.55 9.57
N ILE A 206 -12.39 6.69 8.98
CA ILE A 206 -11.51 5.81 9.77
C ILE A 206 -10.32 6.58 10.35
N PHE A 207 -9.98 7.75 9.76
CA PHE A 207 -8.85 8.57 10.18
C PHE A 207 -9.26 9.82 11.00
N ASP A 208 -10.57 10.09 11.13
CA ASP A 208 -11.12 11.13 12.00
C ASP A 208 -11.13 10.68 13.47
#